data_ffc0a6466b8f7702bf971e7679aaae35
#
_entry.id   ffc0a6466b8f7702bf971e7679aaae35
#
_cell.length_a   1.000
_cell.length_b   1.000
_cell.length_c   1.000
_cell.angle_alpha   90.00
_cell.angle_beta   90.00
_cell.angle_gamma   90.00
#
_symmetry.space_group_name_H-M   'P 1'
#
loop_
_entity.id
_entity.type
_entity.pdbx_description
1 polymer ?
#
loop_
_entity_poly.entity_id
_entity_poly.type
_entity_poly.pdbx_seq_one_letter_code
_entity_poly.pdbx_strand_id
1 'polypeptide(L)'
;MNIEEIKNIKAKSNGTTLYEHTCMVIETGLKLLQSLSLSDRAQAFLKQNFLQAAILHDLGKVHPTFQKRLSGDKNASIRHELVSVWFAETFLEVNNAVLFAVATHHKSVESSSCNKSLSMQDLNGISISIDEGAYLPASEGTMCLETLQSWLSLFAEEFVYR
;
A
#
# COMPACT_ATOMS: atom_id res chain seq x y z
N MET A 1 -13.91 13.50 -1.34
CA MET A 1 -13.53 13.38 0.09
C MET A 1 -12.61 14.55 0.45
N ASN A 2 -12.82 15.23 1.57
CA ASN A 2 -11.94 16.33 1.96
C ASN A 2 -10.66 15.77 2.66
N ILE A 3 -9.62 16.62 2.79
CA ILE A 3 -8.31 16.23 3.35
C ILE A 3 -8.43 15.68 4.79
N GLU A 4 -9.30 16.26 5.61
CA GLU A 4 -9.50 15.81 6.98
C GLU A 4 -10.18 14.44 7.06
N GLU A 5 -11.15 14.18 6.19
CA GLU A 5 -11.78 12.85 6.10
C GLU A 5 -10.76 11.78 5.71
N ILE A 6 -9.85 12.10 4.78
CA ILE A 6 -8.80 11.18 4.34
C ILE A 6 -7.81 10.87 5.46
N LYS A 7 -7.38 11.89 6.22
CA LYS A 7 -6.48 11.71 7.36
C LYS A 7 -7.09 10.86 8.48
N ASN A 8 -8.42 10.81 8.58
CA ASN A 8 -9.15 10.05 9.59
C ASN A 8 -9.45 8.58 9.18
N ILE A 9 -9.05 8.14 7.98
CA ILE A 9 -9.17 6.74 7.57
C ILE A 9 -8.36 5.86 8.52
N LYS A 10 -8.97 4.78 9.03
CA LYS A 10 -8.32 3.89 10.00
C LYS A 10 -7.32 2.93 9.35
N ALA A 11 -6.15 2.79 9.95
CA ALA A 11 -5.19 1.72 9.64
C ALA A 11 -5.39 0.48 10.50
N LYS A 12 -5.85 0.67 11.75
CA LYS A 12 -5.98 -0.38 12.76
C LYS A 12 -7.28 -0.23 13.56
N SER A 13 -7.76 -1.34 14.14
CA SER A 13 -8.97 -1.36 14.98
C SER A 13 -8.83 -0.56 16.28
N ASN A 14 -7.61 -0.29 16.73
CA ASN A 14 -7.34 0.53 17.92
C ASN A 14 -7.49 2.05 17.72
N GLY A 15 -7.86 2.47 16.50
CA GLY A 15 -8.07 3.88 16.18
C GLY A 15 -6.90 4.58 15.50
N THR A 16 -5.72 3.95 15.38
CA THR A 16 -4.59 4.53 14.62
C THR A 16 -5.03 4.80 13.19
N THR A 17 -4.84 6.04 12.72
CA THR A 17 -5.19 6.42 11.35
C THR A 17 -4.14 5.93 10.36
N LEU A 18 -4.54 5.82 9.10
CA LEU A 18 -3.63 5.44 8.01
C LEU A 18 -2.55 6.50 7.82
N TYR A 19 -2.92 7.78 7.94
CA TYR A 19 -1.99 8.90 7.83
C TYR A 19 -0.91 8.85 8.91
N GLU A 20 -1.31 8.73 10.18
CA GLU A 20 -0.36 8.59 11.32
C GLU A 20 0.56 7.39 11.13
N HIS A 21 -0.01 6.24 10.77
CA HIS A 21 0.78 5.03 10.54
C HIS A 21 1.81 5.23 9.43
N THR A 22 1.41 5.78 8.30
CA THR A 22 2.32 6.04 7.16
C THR A 22 3.43 7.03 7.53
N CYS A 23 3.10 8.12 8.21
CA CYS A 23 4.09 9.08 8.70
C CYS A 23 5.10 8.43 9.65
N MET A 24 4.65 7.59 10.58
CA MET A 24 5.54 6.84 11.49
C MET A 24 6.48 5.90 10.74
N VAL A 25 5.98 5.19 9.71
CA VAL A 25 6.80 4.30 8.88
C VAL A 25 7.85 5.11 8.13
N ILE A 26 7.47 6.22 7.51
CA ILE A 26 8.38 7.11 6.78
C ILE A 26 9.48 7.63 7.73
N GLU A 27 9.10 8.20 8.86
CA GLU A 27 10.06 8.77 9.82
C GLU A 27 11.06 7.72 10.32
N THR A 28 10.56 6.54 10.69
CA THR A 28 11.40 5.45 11.19
C THR A 28 12.37 4.95 10.12
N GLY A 29 11.88 4.73 8.90
CA GLY A 29 12.71 4.24 7.81
C GLY A 29 13.73 5.26 7.33
N LEU A 30 13.41 6.56 7.31
CA LEU A 30 14.39 7.60 6.99
C LEU A 30 15.52 7.66 8.03
N LYS A 31 15.21 7.52 9.33
CA LYS A 31 16.22 7.42 10.38
C LYS A 31 17.12 6.18 10.18
N LEU A 32 16.51 5.04 9.82
CA LEU A 32 17.27 3.83 9.53
C LEU A 32 18.17 4.03 8.31
N LEU A 33 17.68 4.57 7.22
CA LEU A 33 18.47 4.83 6.01
C LEU A 33 19.67 5.77 6.30
N GLN A 34 19.48 6.79 7.13
CA GLN A 34 20.56 7.69 7.56
C GLN A 34 21.64 6.98 8.36
N SER A 35 21.31 5.91 9.09
CA SER A 35 22.29 5.14 9.88
C SER A 35 23.13 4.16 9.03
N LEU A 36 22.75 3.94 7.76
CA LEU A 36 23.47 3.05 6.87
C LEU A 36 24.65 3.77 6.19
N SER A 37 25.82 3.13 6.19
CA SER A 37 27.01 3.63 5.50
C SER A 37 26.94 3.30 4.01
N LEU A 38 26.16 4.06 3.27
CA LEU A 38 25.94 3.89 1.83
C LEU A 38 26.58 5.02 1.03
N SER A 39 26.91 4.76 -0.26
CA SER A 39 27.25 5.85 -1.17
C SER A 39 26.03 6.76 -1.43
N ASP A 40 26.27 8.03 -1.74
CA ASP A 40 25.20 9.01 -1.99
C ASP A 40 24.19 8.52 -3.04
N ARG A 41 24.68 7.88 -4.10
CA ARG A 41 23.81 7.30 -5.16
C ARG A 41 22.92 6.18 -4.63
N ALA A 42 23.48 5.27 -3.81
CA ALA A 42 22.72 4.17 -3.24
C ALA A 42 21.71 4.68 -2.21
N GLN A 43 22.09 5.68 -1.41
CA GLN A 43 21.22 6.31 -0.44
C GLN A 43 20.04 7.04 -1.10
N ALA A 44 20.31 7.81 -2.16
CA ALA A 44 19.25 8.49 -2.92
C ALA A 44 18.27 7.49 -3.54
N PHE A 45 18.78 6.44 -4.19
CA PHE A 45 17.97 5.38 -4.80
C PHE A 45 17.10 4.66 -3.76
N LEU A 46 17.69 4.24 -2.64
CA LEU A 46 16.94 3.54 -1.57
C LEU A 46 15.92 4.46 -0.92
N LYS A 47 16.26 5.74 -0.69
CA LYS A 47 15.33 6.71 -0.11
C LYS A 47 14.10 6.88 -0.98
N GLN A 48 14.26 7.08 -2.29
CA GLN A 48 13.15 7.26 -3.22
C GLN A 48 12.23 6.02 -3.23
N ASN A 49 12.80 4.82 -3.39
CA ASN A 49 12.02 3.58 -3.42
C ASN A 49 11.33 3.31 -2.08
N PHE A 50 12.01 3.57 -0.98
CA PHE A 50 11.46 3.42 0.36
C PHE A 50 10.26 4.35 0.58
N LEU A 51 10.36 5.64 0.21
CA LEU A 51 9.27 6.60 0.36
C LEU A 51 8.03 6.14 -0.43
N GLN A 52 8.22 5.78 -1.69
CA GLN A 52 7.13 5.25 -2.51
C GLN A 52 6.50 3.99 -1.90
N ALA A 53 7.32 3.02 -1.48
CA ALA A 53 6.83 1.81 -0.84
C ALA A 53 6.09 2.10 0.47
N ALA A 54 6.63 3.00 1.32
CA ALA A 54 6.03 3.37 2.60
C ALA A 54 4.66 4.06 2.44
N ILE A 55 4.48 4.89 1.41
CA ILE A 55 3.21 5.56 1.15
C ILE A 55 2.16 4.58 0.58
N LEU A 56 2.62 3.63 -0.22
CA LEU A 56 1.74 2.70 -0.94
C LEU A 56 1.40 1.43 -0.16
N HIS A 57 2.25 0.96 0.78
CA HIS A 57 2.11 -0.39 1.35
C HIS A 57 0.72 -0.68 1.90
N ASP A 58 0.13 0.27 2.58
CA ASP A 58 -1.17 0.16 3.24
C ASP A 58 -2.29 0.94 2.55
N LEU A 59 -2.02 1.51 1.38
CA LEU A 59 -2.98 2.35 0.64
C LEU A 59 -4.32 1.64 0.40
N GLY A 60 -4.30 0.35 0.11
CA GLY A 60 -5.52 -0.45 -0.08
C GLY A 60 -6.42 -0.55 1.15
N LYS A 61 -5.98 -0.11 2.34
CA LYS A 61 -6.82 -0.01 3.53
C LYS A 61 -7.91 1.06 3.41
N VAL A 62 -7.79 2.01 2.46
CA VAL A 62 -8.87 2.97 2.17
C VAL A 62 -10.11 2.30 1.58
N HIS A 63 -9.99 1.05 1.12
CA HIS A 63 -11.10 0.29 0.54
C HIS A 63 -12.25 0.13 1.55
N PRO A 64 -13.51 0.41 1.14
CA PRO A 64 -14.67 0.33 2.04
C PRO A 64 -14.82 -1.02 2.75
N THR A 65 -14.53 -2.13 2.06
CA THR A 65 -14.56 -3.48 2.64
C THR A 65 -13.55 -3.63 3.77
N PHE A 66 -12.34 -3.06 3.62
CA PHE A 66 -11.35 -3.09 4.69
C PHE A 66 -11.81 -2.25 5.90
N GLN A 67 -12.38 -1.09 5.66
CA GLN A 67 -12.93 -0.23 6.72
C GLN A 67 -14.10 -0.90 7.46
N LYS A 68 -14.98 -1.63 6.76
CA LYS A 68 -16.03 -2.46 7.38
C LYS A 68 -15.41 -3.52 8.31
N ARG A 69 -14.33 -4.19 7.86
CA ARG A 69 -13.61 -5.17 8.69
C ARG A 69 -13.04 -4.54 9.97
N LEU A 70 -12.42 -3.37 9.88
CA LEU A 70 -11.92 -2.65 11.05
C LEU A 70 -13.02 -2.21 12.00
N SER A 71 -14.23 -2.03 11.48
CA SER A 71 -15.43 -1.69 12.27
C SER A 71 -16.14 -2.91 12.87
N GLY A 72 -15.59 -4.13 12.69
CA GLY A 72 -16.08 -5.36 13.34
C GLY A 72 -16.80 -6.34 12.42
N ASP A 73 -16.97 -6.06 11.14
CA ASP A 73 -17.56 -7.00 10.19
C ASP A 73 -16.54 -8.11 9.85
N LYS A 74 -16.72 -9.27 10.46
CA LYS A 74 -15.83 -10.43 10.27
C LYS A 74 -15.97 -11.08 8.90
N ASN A 75 -17.05 -10.82 8.16
CA ASN A 75 -17.28 -11.34 6.82
C ASN A 75 -16.59 -10.49 5.76
N ALA A 76 -16.31 -9.22 6.06
CA ALA A 76 -15.57 -8.35 5.17
C ALA A 76 -14.11 -8.83 5.07
N SER A 77 -13.68 -9.22 3.88
CA SER A 77 -12.32 -9.69 3.61
C SER A 77 -11.82 -9.14 2.30
N ILE A 78 -10.68 -8.46 2.37
CA ILE A 78 -9.95 -7.98 1.20
C ILE A 78 -8.45 -7.96 1.51
N ARG A 79 -7.66 -8.29 0.53
CA ARG A 79 -6.21 -8.19 0.60
C ARG A 79 -5.79 -6.77 0.19
N HIS A 80 -5.65 -5.88 1.16
CA HIS A 80 -5.34 -4.48 0.92
C HIS A 80 -4.00 -4.27 0.20
N GLU A 81 -3.02 -5.16 0.43
CA GLU A 81 -1.74 -5.13 -0.28
C GLU A 81 -1.91 -5.31 -1.80
N LEU A 82 -2.87 -6.13 -2.25
CA LEU A 82 -3.16 -6.32 -3.66
C LEU A 82 -3.86 -5.10 -4.27
N VAL A 83 -4.76 -4.47 -3.52
CA VAL A 83 -5.40 -3.21 -3.94
C VAL A 83 -4.33 -2.12 -4.12
N SER A 84 -3.36 -2.04 -3.21
CA SER A 84 -2.25 -1.10 -3.30
C SER A 84 -1.38 -1.34 -4.54
N VAL A 85 -1.02 -2.61 -4.82
CA VAL A 85 -0.22 -2.98 -6.00
C VAL A 85 -0.98 -2.68 -7.29
N TRP A 86 -2.25 -3.09 -7.38
CA TRP A 86 -3.09 -2.83 -8.55
C TRP A 86 -3.16 -1.34 -8.87
N PHE A 87 -3.40 -0.52 -7.85
CA PHE A 87 -3.47 0.92 -8.03
C PHE A 87 -2.12 1.49 -8.49
N ALA A 88 -1.03 1.09 -7.84
CA ALA A 88 0.31 1.57 -8.16
C ALA A 88 0.71 1.19 -9.60
N GLU A 89 0.44 -0.06 -10.02
CA GLU A 89 0.75 -0.55 -11.37
C GLU A 89 -0.09 0.17 -12.44
N THR A 90 -1.34 0.48 -12.12
CA THR A 90 -2.30 1.05 -13.09
C THR A 90 -2.07 2.55 -13.29
N PHE A 91 -1.80 3.31 -12.22
CA PHE A 91 -1.88 4.77 -12.24
C PHE A 91 -0.56 5.49 -11.94
N LEU A 92 0.48 4.78 -11.49
CA LEU A 92 1.74 5.40 -11.07
C LEU A 92 2.93 4.85 -11.84
N GLU A 93 3.97 5.68 -11.94
CA GLU A 93 5.28 5.25 -12.43
C GLU A 93 6.14 4.81 -11.25
N VAL A 94 6.03 3.55 -10.86
CA VAL A 94 6.83 2.93 -9.81
C VAL A 94 7.60 1.73 -10.35
N ASN A 95 8.78 1.46 -9.80
CA ASN A 95 9.57 0.32 -10.24
C ASN A 95 9.12 -0.99 -9.55
N ASN A 96 9.54 -2.12 -10.11
CA ASN A 96 9.20 -3.45 -9.62
C ASN A 96 9.64 -3.70 -8.17
N ALA A 97 10.71 -3.06 -7.69
CA ALA A 97 11.15 -3.22 -6.30
C ALA A 97 10.13 -2.61 -5.33
N VAL A 98 9.52 -1.47 -5.68
CA VAL A 98 8.44 -0.85 -4.91
C VAL A 98 7.21 -1.75 -4.93
N LEU A 99 6.78 -2.23 -6.10
CA LEU A 99 5.62 -3.14 -6.22
C LEU A 99 5.82 -4.42 -5.40
N PHE A 100 7.02 -5.00 -5.49
CA PHE A 100 7.37 -6.18 -4.71
C PHE A 100 7.33 -5.91 -3.20
N ALA A 101 7.91 -4.82 -2.73
CA ALA A 101 7.88 -4.44 -1.32
C ALA A 101 6.44 -4.25 -0.82
N VAL A 102 5.58 -3.59 -1.60
CA VAL A 102 4.16 -3.41 -1.27
C VAL A 102 3.42 -4.75 -1.24
N ALA A 103 3.65 -5.63 -2.22
CA ALA A 103 2.98 -6.94 -2.29
C ALA A 103 3.35 -7.87 -1.12
N THR A 104 4.57 -7.73 -0.60
CA THR A 104 5.15 -8.70 0.35
C THR A 104 5.26 -8.20 1.79
N HIS A 105 4.90 -6.95 2.10
CA HIS A 105 5.14 -6.35 3.41
C HIS A 105 4.49 -7.10 4.60
N HIS A 106 3.48 -7.95 4.36
CA HIS A 106 2.89 -8.85 5.35
C HIS A 106 3.45 -10.28 5.29
N LYS A 107 4.44 -10.55 4.43
CA LYS A 107 4.96 -11.90 4.24
C LYS A 107 6.35 -12.04 4.87
N SER A 108 6.52 -13.06 5.71
CA SER A 108 7.84 -13.48 6.14
C SER A 108 8.52 -14.28 5.03
N VAL A 109 9.78 -13.97 4.75
CA VAL A 109 10.62 -14.72 3.80
C VAL A 109 10.91 -16.12 4.30
N GLU A 110 10.83 -16.36 5.62
CA GLU A 110 11.22 -17.62 6.28
C GLU A 110 10.07 -18.55 6.64
N SER A 111 8.83 -18.22 6.38
CA SER A 111 7.74 -19.09 6.83
C SER A 111 7.54 -20.27 5.90
N SER A 112 8.35 -21.30 6.08
CA SER A 112 8.15 -22.65 5.53
C SER A 112 6.85 -23.33 6.00
N SER A 113 6.17 -22.79 7.00
CA SER A 113 4.93 -23.32 7.56
C SER A 113 3.66 -22.66 7.03
N CYS A 114 3.78 -21.59 6.26
CA CYS A 114 2.64 -20.91 5.67
C CYS A 114 2.65 -21.12 4.15
N ASN A 115 1.78 -21.97 3.64
CA ASN A 115 1.53 -22.22 2.20
C ASN A 115 1.05 -20.98 1.41
N LYS A 116 1.50 -19.78 1.81
CA LYS A 116 1.10 -18.48 1.27
C LYS A 116 2.29 -17.56 1.00
N SER A 117 3.47 -18.12 0.72
CA SER A 117 4.54 -17.33 0.14
C SER A 117 4.10 -16.87 -1.25
N LEU A 118 4.18 -15.57 -1.52
CA LEU A 118 4.00 -15.05 -2.87
C LEU A 118 5.17 -15.56 -3.72
N SER A 119 4.87 -16.39 -4.71
CA SER A 119 5.84 -16.75 -5.76
C SER A 119 5.87 -15.63 -6.81
N MET A 120 6.90 -15.62 -7.67
CA MET A 120 6.91 -14.74 -8.85
C MET A 120 5.74 -15.04 -9.79
N GLN A 121 5.19 -16.27 -9.76
CA GLN A 121 3.97 -16.63 -10.46
C GLN A 121 2.74 -15.96 -9.85
N ASP A 122 2.70 -15.79 -8.53
CA ASP A 122 1.62 -15.04 -7.86
C ASP A 122 1.67 -13.56 -8.21
N LEU A 123 2.87 -12.98 -8.39
CA LEU A 123 3.01 -11.59 -8.84
C LEU A 123 2.56 -11.41 -10.31
N ASN A 124 2.88 -12.37 -11.18
CA ASN A 124 2.38 -12.37 -12.56
C ASN A 124 0.87 -12.67 -12.62
N GLY A 125 0.33 -13.35 -11.61
CA GLY A 125 -1.11 -13.65 -11.45
C GLY A 125 -1.89 -12.57 -10.70
N ILE A 126 -1.24 -11.52 -10.17
CA ILE A 126 -1.93 -10.44 -9.46
C ILE A 126 -2.94 -9.74 -10.36
N SER A 127 -2.59 -9.48 -11.61
CA SER A 127 -3.55 -8.94 -12.60
C SER A 127 -4.75 -9.88 -12.81
N ILE A 128 -4.53 -11.18 -12.82
CA ILE A 128 -5.57 -12.20 -13.04
C ILE A 128 -6.44 -12.37 -11.80
N SER A 129 -5.86 -12.41 -10.59
CA SER A 129 -6.64 -12.56 -9.35
C SER A 129 -7.39 -11.28 -8.94
N ILE A 130 -6.97 -10.11 -9.37
CA ILE A 130 -7.74 -8.88 -9.24
C ILE A 130 -8.97 -8.93 -10.15
N ASP A 131 -8.85 -9.48 -11.35
CA ASP A 131 -9.97 -9.68 -12.27
C ASP A 131 -10.96 -10.74 -11.78
N GLU A 132 -10.53 -11.77 -11.05
CA GLU A 132 -11.38 -12.89 -10.64
C GLU A 132 -12.06 -12.74 -9.29
N GLY A 133 -11.58 -11.92 -8.37
CA GLY A 133 -12.13 -11.97 -7.01
C GLY A 133 -12.12 -10.70 -6.19
N ALA A 134 -11.40 -9.69 -6.61
CA ALA A 134 -11.34 -8.39 -5.95
C ALA A 134 -12.04 -7.29 -6.78
N TYR A 135 -13.01 -7.70 -7.60
CA TYR A 135 -13.77 -6.75 -8.39
C TYR A 135 -14.49 -5.80 -7.42
N LEU A 136 -14.04 -4.57 -7.41
CA LEU A 136 -14.79 -3.48 -6.83
C LEU A 136 -16.08 -3.37 -7.64
N PRO A 137 -17.27 -3.52 -7.04
CA PRO A 137 -18.48 -3.10 -7.73
C PRO A 137 -18.24 -1.69 -8.28
N ALA A 138 -18.68 -1.40 -9.50
CA ALA A 138 -18.30 -0.17 -10.20
C ALA A 138 -18.51 1.11 -9.36
N SER A 139 -19.54 1.15 -8.51
CA SER A 139 -19.82 2.25 -7.57
C SER A 139 -18.83 2.32 -6.41
N GLU A 140 -18.46 1.18 -5.81
CA GLU A 140 -17.45 1.12 -4.74
C GLU A 140 -16.05 1.33 -5.33
N GLY A 141 -15.81 0.91 -6.57
CA GLY A 141 -14.57 1.12 -7.29
C GLY A 141 -14.29 2.59 -7.57
N THR A 142 -15.29 3.32 -8.04
CA THR A 142 -15.15 4.76 -8.32
C THR A 142 -14.83 5.54 -7.03
N MET A 143 -15.56 5.28 -5.95
CA MET A 143 -15.32 5.93 -4.66
C MET A 143 -13.95 5.56 -4.08
N CYS A 144 -13.52 4.32 -4.22
CA CYS A 144 -12.21 3.87 -3.79
C CYS A 144 -11.10 4.57 -4.59
N LEU A 145 -11.24 4.69 -5.91
CA LEU A 145 -10.26 5.35 -6.76
C LEU A 145 -10.09 6.83 -6.40
N GLU A 146 -11.18 7.57 -6.25
CA GLU A 146 -11.12 8.97 -5.81
C GLU A 146 -10.44 9.11 -4.44
N THR A 147 -10.72 8.18 -3.52
CA THR A 147 -10.10 8.18 -2.19
C THR A 147 -8.60 7.87 -2.29
N LEU A 148 -8.21 6.92 -3.14
CA LEU A 148 -6.81 6.58 -3.40
C LEU A 148 -6.04 7.77 -3.99
N GLN A 149 -6.62 8.44 -4.98
CA GLN A 149 -6.03 9.63 -5.58
C GLN A 149 -5.91 10.79 -4.58
N SER A 150 -6.93 10.99 -3.77
CA SER A 150 -6.92 12.02 -2.73
C SER A 150 -5.91 11.71 -1.62
N TRP A 151 -5.74 10.43 -1.26
CA TRP A 151 -4.68 10.00 -0.35
C TRP A 151 -3.30 10.35 -0.90
N LEU A 152 -3.04 10.00 -2.16
CA LEU A 152 -1.75 10.28 -2.80
C LEU A 152 -1.47 11.78 -2.92
N SER A 153 -2.50 12.62 -3.03
CA SER A 153 -2.30 14.07 -3.07
C SER A 153 -1.69 14.64 -1.79
N LEU A 154 -1.79 13.94 -0.65
CA LEU A 154 -1.09 14.29 0.59
C LEU A 154 0.43 14.11 0.50
N PHE A 155 0.90 13.34 -0.49
CA PHE A 155 2.29 12.97 -0.71
C PHE A 155 2.69 13.23 -2.17
N ALA A 156 2.10 14.24 -2.82
CA ALA A 156 2.17 14.47 -4.27
C ALA A 156 3.61 14.64 -4.81
N GLU A 157 4.53 15.14 -3.99
CA GLU A 157 5.92 15.35 -4.38
C GLU A 157 6.70 14.05 -4.61
N GLU A 158 6.20 12.91 -4.12
CA GLU A 158 6.88 11.62 -4.16
C GLU A 158 6.49 10.75 -5.38
N PHE A 159 5.52 11.20 -6.20
CA PHE A 159 4.98 10.40 -7.30
C PHE A 159 4.88 11.14 -8.62
N VAL A 160 5.19 10.40 -9.70
CA VAL A 160 4.86 10.78 -11.07
C VAL A 160 3.65 9.93 -11.50
N TYR A 161 2.59 10.61 -11.91
CA TYR A 161 1.38 9.96 -12.45
C TYR A 161 1.58 9.63 -13.94
N ARG A 162 1.00 8.52 -14.36
CA ARG A 162 0.89 8.13 -15.78
C ARG A 162 -0.23 8.86 -16.48
#